data_9b0bec6c2f5b21d573ac0f06dd0f8eb4
#
_entry.id   9b0bec6c2f5b21d573ac0f06dd0f8eb4
#
_cell.length_a   1.000
_cell.length_b   1.000
_cell.length_c   1.000
_cell.angle_alpha   90.00
_cell.angle_beta   90.00
_cell.angle_gamma   90.00
#
_symmetry.space_group_name_H-M   'P 1'
#
loop_
_entity.id
_entity.type
_entity.pdbx_description
1 polymer ?
#
loop_
_entity_poly.entity_id
_entity_poly.type
_entity_poly.pdbx_seq_one_letter_code
_entity_poly.pdbx_strand_id
1 'polypeptide(L)'
;MSDKELIGLAAEARAASYCPYSDISVGAALLCDDGTIFTGANIENASFSPTVCAERVALFSAVHAGKRGFVAIAIVGGPVGEPPSKLFAPCGVCRQALSEFSDGNLRVIMTDGDSVTVKTLGEMIPLGFTSDSF
;
A
#
# COMPACT_ATOMS: atom_id res chain seq x y z
N MET A 1 -6.35 14.75 7.32
CA MET A 1 -5.71 13.45 7.70
C MET A 1 -4.21 13.64 7.75
N SER A 2 -3.60 13.43 8.91
CA SER A 2 -2.15 13.48 9.03
C SER A 2 -1.50 12.18 8.57
N ASP A 3 -0.21 12.24 8.26
CA ASP A 3 0.56 11.03 7.90
C ASP A 3 0.54 10.02 9.06
N LYS A 4 0.63 10.49 10.29
CA LYS A 4 0.59 9.65 11.48
C LYS A 4 -0.74 8.92 11.62
N GLU A 5 -1.85 9.60 11.36
CA GLU A 5 -3.18 8.98 11.39
C GLU A 5 -3.32 7.93 10.29
N LEU A 6 -2.83 8.21 9.10
CA LEU A 6 -2.88 7.26 7.98
C LEU A 6 -2.02 6.03 8.28
N ILE A 7 -0.84 6.22 8.85
CA ILE A 7 0.02 5.12 9.33
C ILE A 7 -0.71 4.27 10.38
N GLY A 8 -1.42 4.92 11.31
CA GLY A 8 -2.21 4.21 12.32
C GLY A 8 -3.25 3.30 11.71
N LEU A 9 -3.96 3.77 10.68
CA LEU A 9 -4.96 2.97 9.98
C LEU A 9 -4.33 1.80 9.22
N ALA A 10 -3.18 2.02 8.59
CA ALA A 10 -2.42 0.95 7.93
C ALA A 10 -1.96 -0.10 8.96
N ALA A 11 -1.48 0.34 10.12
CA ALA A 11 -1.06 -0.57 11.19
C ALA A 11 -2.23 -1.43 11.69
N GLU A 12 -3.39 -0.83 11.88
CA GLU A 12 -4.60 -1.55 12.29
C GLU A 12 -5.03 -2.59 11.24
N ALA A 13 -4.90 -2.25 9.96
CA ALA A 13 -5.30 -3.14 8.87
C ALA A 13 -4.52 -4.46 8.85
N ARG A 14 -3.31 -4.49 9.43
CA ARG A 14 -2.51 -5.73 9.52
C ARG A 14 -3.26 -6.88 10.18
N ALA A 15 -4.20 -6.59 11.09
CA ALA A 15 -4.99 -7.61 11.78
C ALA A 15 -5.87 -8.43 10.84
N ALA A 16 -6.20 -7.91 9.66
CA ALA A 16 -7.00 -8.60 8.64
C ALA A 16 -6.16 -9.43 7.66
N SER A 17 -4.85 -9.47 7.83
CA SER A 17 -3.94 -10.22 6.96
C SER A 17 -4.19 -11.71 7.04
N TYR A 18 -4.10 -12.38 5.88
CA TYR A 18 -4.07 -13.83 5.79
C TYR A 18 -2.69 -14.22 5.24
N CYS A 19 -1.77 -14.60 6.13
CA CYS A 19 -0.37 -14.81 5.77
C CYS A 19 0.24 -16.09 6.38
N PRO A 20 -0.39 -17.27 6.16
CA PRO A 20 0.08 -18.51 6.78
C PRO A 20 1.42 -19.02 6.24
N TYR A 21 1.88 -18.51 5.09
CA TYR A 21 3.11 -18.96 4.46
C TYR A 21 4.33 -18.13 4.85
N SER A 22 4.20 -16.80 4.87
CA SER A 22 5.32 -15.92 5.20
C SER A 22 5.39 -15.54 6.68
N ASP A 23 4.26 -15.57 7.37
CA ASP A 23 4.09 -15.06 8.73
C ASP A 23 4.39 -13.55 8.84
N ILE A 24 4.28 -12.84 7.72
CA ILE A 24 4.45 -11.40 7.64
C ILE A 24 3.10 -10.75 7.35
N SER A 25 2.64 -9.87 8.25
CA SER A 25 1.41 -9.13 8.07
C SER A 25 1.70 -7.69 7.64
N VAL A 26 1.09 -7.29 6.54
CA VAL A 26 1.22 -5.94 5.99
C VAL A 26 -0.15 -5.31 5.90
N GLY A 27 -0.26 -4.05 6.31
CA GLY A 27 -1.45 -3.24 6.16
C GLY A 27 -1.16 -2.02 5.31
N ALA A 28 -2.18 -1.56 4.60
CA ALA A 28 -2.11 -0.35 3.80
C ALA A 28 -3.36 0.50 4.03
N ALA A 29 -3.20 1.82 3.96
CA ALA A 29 -4.30 2.77 4.01
C ALA A 29 -4.13 3.76 2.87
N LEU A 30 -5.12 3.81 1.98
CA LEU A 30 -5.13 4.64 0.79
C LEU A 30 -6.10 5.81 0.98
N LEU A 31 -5.58 7.03 0.87
CA LEU A 31 -6.36 8.26 0.99
C LEU A 31 -6.76 8.75 -0.39
N CYS A 32 -8.06 8.84 -0.63
CA CYS A 32 -8.61 9.40 -1.84
C CYS A 32 -8.64 10.93 -1.79
N ASP A 33 -8.75 11.55 -2.95
CA ASP A 33 -8.80 13.02 -3.07
C ASP A 33 -10.07 13.63 -2.47
N ASP A 34 -11.13 12.85 -2.27
CA ASP A 34 -12.36 13.29 -1.59
C ASP A 34 -12.32 13.06 -0.08
N GLY A 35 -11.19 12.59 0.47
CA GLY A 35 -11.03 12.30 1.89
C GLY A 35 -11.43 10.89 2.32
N THR A 36 -12.00 10.09 1.43
CA THR A 36 -12.34 8.70 1.73
C THR A 36 -11.08 7.86 1.88
N ILE A 37 -11.09 6.89 2.81
CA ILE A 37 -9.94 6.02 3.06
C ILE A 37 -10.36 4.57 2.83
N PHE A 38 -9.50 3.84 2.11
CA PHE A 38 -9.65 2.40 1.91
C PHE A 38 -8.43 1.70 2.51
N THR A 39 -8.67 0.66 3.29
CA THR A 39 -7.59 -0.13 3.88
C THR A 39 -7.50 -1.48 3.22
N GLY A 40 -6.35 -2.12 3.35
CA GLY A 40 -6.10 -3.46 2.85
C GLY A 40 -5.05 -4.16 3.67
N ALA A 41 -5.04 -5.48 3.58
CA ALA A 41 -4.02 -6.33 4.18
C ALA A 41 -3.63 -7.39 3.17
N ASN A 42 -2.43 -7.95 3.30
CA ASN A 42 -1.97 -8.98 2.38
C ASN A 42 -2.75 -10.28 2.56
N ILE A 43 -3.01 -10.96 1.44
CA ILE A 43 -3.75 -12.22 1.40
C ILE A 43 -2.94 -13.20 0.58
N GLU A 44 -2.43 -14.23 1.24
CA GLU A 44 -1.58 -15.25 0.64
C GLU A 44 -2.40 -16.43 0.13
N ASN A 45 -1.80 -17.19 -0.77
CA ASN A 45 -2.43 -18.35 -1.38
C ASN A 45 -1.40 -19.45 -1.54
N ALA A 46 -1.81 -20.70 -1.40
CA ALA A 46 -0.95 -21.87 -1.65
C ALA A 46 -0.40 -21.87 -3.08
N SER A 47 -1.19 -21.39 -4.04
CA SER A 47 -0.71 -21.02 -5.36
C SER A 47 -0.21 -19.59 -5.26
N PHE A 48 1.08 -19.36 -5.33
CA PHE A 48 1.67 -18.04 -5.03
C PHE A 48 1.17 -16.93 -5.96
N SER A 49 0.86 -17.25 -7.20
CA SER A 49 0.44 -16.24 -8.18
C SER A 49 -0.79 -15.42 -7.75
N PRO A 50 -1.86 -15.98 -7.15
CA PRO A 50 -2.99 -15.18 -6.66
C PRO A 50 -2.70 -14.36 -5.40
N THR A 51 -1.56 -14.57 -4.73
CA THR A 51 -1.19 -13.80 -3.54
C THR A 51 -1.21 -12.31 -3.87
N VAL A 52 -1.83 -11.52 -2.97
CA VAL A 52 -1.99 -10.08 -3.19
C VAL A 52 -1.42 -9.31 -2.01
N CYS A 53 -0.72 -8.21 -2.31
CA CYS A 53 -0.19 -7.30 -1.30
C CYS A 53 -1.30 -6.38 -0.75
N ALA A 54 -1.09 -5.86 0.46
CA ALA A 54 -2.02 -4.95 1.13
C ALA A 54 -2.37 -3.74 0.26
N GLU A 55 -1.39 -3.18 -0.44
CA GLU A 55 -1.55 -1.99 -1.26
C GLU A 55 -2.56 -2.23 -2.39
N ARG A 56 -2.50 -3.41 -3.03
CA ARG A 56 -3.46 -3.73 -4.11
C ARG A 56 -4.85 -4.02 -3.58
N VAL A 57 -4.97 -4.61 -2.38
CA VAL A 57 -6.29 -4.80 -1.76
C VAL A 57 -6.94 -3.44 -1.52
N ALA A 58 -6.21 -2.48 -0.95
CA ALA A 58 -6.71 -1.14 -0.71
C ALA A 58 -7.07 -0.43 -2.03
N LEU A 59 -6.16 -0.47 -3.01
CA LEU A 59 -6.35 0.17 -4.31
C LEU A 59 -7.56 -0.40 -5.05
N PHE A 60 -7.66 -1.73 -5.14
CA PHE A 60 -8.73 -2.36 -5.90
C PHE A 60 -10.08 -2.18 -5.23
N SER A 61 -10.12 -2.16 -3.89
CA SER A 61 -11.34 -1.81 -3.15
C SER A 61 -11.79 -0.39 -3.48
N ALA A 62 -10.88 0.57 -3.52
CA ALA A 62 -11.18 1.95 -3.87
C ALA A 62 -11.67 2.08 -5.32
N VAL A 63 -10.98 1.44 -6.24
CA VAL A 63 -11.36 1.45 -7.66
C VAL A 63 -12.73 0.81 -7.85
N HIS A 64 -13.00 -0.30 -7.16
CA HIS A 64 -14.31 -0.95 -7.20
C HIS A 64 -15.42 -0.06 -6.67
N ALA A 65 -15.11 0.79 -5.68
CA ALA A 65 -16.04 1.76 -5.12
C ALA A 65 -16.21 3.01 -6.00
N GLY A 66 -15.57 3.06 -7.16
CA GLY A 66 -15.68 4.16 -8.11
C GLY A 66 -14.67 5.28 -7.92
N LYS A 67 -13.70 5.12 -7.03
CA LYS A 67 -12.66 6.15 -6.80
C LYS A 67 -11.59 6.09 -7.87
N ARG A 68 -11.07 7.27 -8.29
CA ARG A 68 -10.07 7.37 -9.35
C ARG A 68 -8.93 8.33 -9.00
N GLY A 69 -9.10 9.18 -7.98
CA GLY A 69 -8.08 10.14 -7.55
C GLY A 69 -7.55 9.78 -6.17
N PHE A 70 -6.23 9.71 -6.03
CA PHE A 70 -5.56 9.29 -4.79
C PHE A 70 -4.47 10.27 -4.41
N VAL A 71 -4.33 10.52 -3.11
CA VAL A 71 -3.41 11.53 -2.55
C VAL A 71 -2.20 10.87 -1.90
N ALA A 72 -2.45 9.81 -1.11
CA ALA A 72 -1.40 9.17 -0.33
C ALA A 72 -1.76 7.72 -0.02
N ILE A 73 -0.73 6.90 0.17
CA ILE A 73 -0.86 5.54 0.68
C ILE A 73 0.17 5.34 1.79
N ALA A 74 -0.28 4.81 2.93
CA ALA A 74 0.61 4.41 4.02
C ALA A 74 0.72 2.89 4.06
N ILE A 75 1.92 2.39 4.37
CA ILE A 75 2.23 0.96 4.40
C ILE A 75 2.96 0.65 5.69
N VAL A 76 2.48 -0.37 6.42
CA VAL A 76 3.10 -0.84 7.66
C VAL A 76 3.14 -2.37 7.62
N GLY A 77 4.31 -2.95 7.87
CA GLY A 77 4.46 -4.40 7.86
C GLY A 77 5.45 -4.91 8.89
N GLY A 78 5.35 -6.20 9.17
CA GLY A 78 6.22 -6.90 10.10
C GLY A 78 5.72 -8.29 10.41
N PRO A 79 6.47 -9.06 11.21
CA PRO A 79 6.03 -10.37 11.64
C PRO A 79 4.68 -10.29 12.38
N VAL A 80 3.85 -11.31 12.20
CA VAL A 80 2.53 -11.37 12.84
C VAL A 80 2.66 -11.22 14.35
N GLY A 81 1.84 -10.32 14.92
CA GLY A 81 1.80 -10.07 16.36
C GLY A 81 2.94 -9.20 16.89
N GLU A 82 3.82 -8.72 16.03
CA GLU A 82 4.95 -7.87 16.41
C GLU A 82 4.81 -6.46 15.83
N PRO A 83 5.35 -5.44 16.50
CA PRO A 83 5.41 -4.10 15.92
C PRO A 83 6.33 -4.08 14.70
N PRO A 84 6.16 -3.11 13.79
CA PRO A 84 7.05 -2.99 12.65
C PRO A 84 8.47 -2.68 13.12
N SER A 85 9.45 -3.32 12.48
CA SER A 85 10.89 -3.11 12.78
C SER A 85 11.71 -2.86 11.53
N LYS A 86 11.09 -2.94 10.35
CA LYS A 86 11.72 -2.69 9.06
C LYS A 86 10.80 -1.80 8.22
N LEU A 87 11.43 -1.06 7.31
CA LEU A 87 10.68 -0.31 6.31
C LEU A 87 10.08 -1.29 5.31
N PHE A 88 8.77 -1.18 5.10
CA PHE A 88 8.07 -1.94 4.06
C PHE A 88 7.71 -1.00 2.92
N ALA A 89 8.43 -1.13 1.81
CA ALA A 89 8.13 -0.41 0.57
C ALA A 89 7.20 -1.27 -0.30
N PRO A 90 6.38 -0.64 -1.16
CA PRO A 90 5.54 -1.40 -2.08
C PRO A 90 6.40 -2.19 -3.07
N CYS A 91 6.03 -3.44 -3.34
CA CYS A 91 6.72 -4.24 -4.35
C CYS A 91 6.49 -3.65 -5.75
N GLY A 92 7.25 -4.14 -6.74
CA GLY A 92 7.15 -3.62 -8.10
C GLY A 92 5.76 -3.77 -8.72
N VAL A 93 5.08 -4.87 -8.43
CA VAL A 93 3.70 -5.09 -8.92
C VAL A 93 2.76 -4.05 -8.35
N CYS A 94 2.89 -3.72 -7.06
CA CYS A 94 2.06 -2.68 -6.43
C CYS A 94 2.39 -1.29 -6.97
N ARG A 95 3.66 -0.99 -7.22
CA ARG A 95 4.05 0.28 -7.83
C ARG A 95 3.44 0.44 -9.22
N GLN A 96 3.45 -0.62 -10.00
CA GLN A 96 2.83 -0.64 -11.33
C GLN A 96 1.31 -0.47 -11.23
N ALA A 97 0.65 -1.19 -10.31
CA ALA A 97 -0.79 -1.08 -10.12
C ALA A 97 -1.19 0.34 -9.72
N LEU A 98 -0.45 0.95 -8.80
CA LEU A 98 -0.70 2.32 -8.36
C LEU A 98 -0.46 3.33 -9.49
N SER A 99 0.50 3.09 -10.37
CA SER A 99 0.82 4.02 -11.46
C SER A 99 -0.30 4.13 -12.50
N GLU A 100 -1.16 3.14 -12.62
CA GLU A 100 -2.32 3.21 -13.53
C GLU A 100 -3.30 4.32 -13.10
N PHE A 101 -3.40 4.59 -11.79
CA PHE A 101 -4.38 5.51 -11.21
C PHE A 101 -3.73 6.74 -10.57
N SER A 102 -2.46 7.01 -10.86
CA SER A 102 -1.71 8.11 -10.27
C SER A 102 -0.82 8.76 -11.33
N ASP A 103 -0.64 10.07 -11.21
CA ASP A 103 0.22 10.86 -12.09
C ASP A 103 1.69 10.92 -11.62
N GLY A 104 2.06 10.11 -10.64
CA GLY A 104 3.39 10.10 -10.05
C GLY A 104 3.55 10.95 -8.81
N ASN A 105 2.55 11.76 -8.47
CA ASN A 105 2.58 12.63 -7.29
C ASN A 105 2.02 11.96 -6.03
N LEU A 106 1.50 10.75 -6.15
CA LEU A 106 1.01 9.97 -5.01
C LEU A 106 2.10 9.87 -3.96
N ARG A 107 1.79 10.27 -2.74
CA ARG A 107 2.72 10.17 -1.62
C ARG A 107 2.69 8.75 -1.06
N VAL A 108 3.85 8.13 -1.00
CA VAL A 108 4.02 6.79 -0.42
C VAL A 108 4.68 6.96 0.94
N ILE A 109 3.94 6.65 2.00
CA ILE A 109 4.32 6.87 3.39
C ILE A 109 4.68 5.53 4.00
N MET A 110 5.91 5.38 4.43
CA MET A 110 6.46 4.13 4.95
C MET A 110 7.07 4.35 6.32
N THR A 111 7.07 3.33 7.15
CA THR A 111 7.68 3.42 8.48
C THR A 111 8.34 2.11 8.86
N ASP A 112 9.41 2.22 9.67
CA ASP A 112 10.04 1.09 10.35
C ASP A 112 9.58 0.98 11.83
N GLY A 113 8.61 1.80 12.23
CA GLY A 113 8.12 1.90 13.59
C GLY A 113 8.69 3.09 14.35
N ASP A 114 9.90 3.55 14.01
CA ASP A 114 10.57 4.67 14.69
C ASP A 114 10.60 5.91 13.81
N SER A 115 10.90 5.75 12.52
CA SER A 115 11.00 6.85 11.57
C SER A 115 10.02 6.69 10.43
N VAL A 116 9.71 7.80 9.77
CA VAL A 116 8.79 7.84 8.63
C VAL A 116 9.56 8.29 7.40
N THR A 117 9.41 7.55 6.31
CA THR A 117 9.98 7.89 5.01
C THR A 117 8.84 8.15 4.04
N VAL A 118 8.87 9.29 3.36
CA VAL A 118 7.86 9.65 2.36
C VAL A 118 8.55 9.86 1.02
N LYS A 119 8.06 9.17 0.01
CA LYS A 119 8.50 9.33 -1.38
C LYS A 119 7.28 9.52 -2.26
N THR A 120 7.45 10.16 -3.41
CA THR A 120 6.40 10.12 -4.43
C THR A 120 6.48 8.80 -5.20
N LEU A 121 5.35 8.37 -5.75
CA LEU A 121 5.34 7.17 -6.58
C LEU A 121 6.30 7.31 -7.77
N GLY A 122 6.38 8.49 -8.37
CA GLY A 122 7.30 8.76 -9.48
C GLY A 122 8.77 8.53 -9.11
N GLU A 123 9.17 8.85 -7.87
CA GLU A 123 10.51 8.57 -7.37
C GLU A 123 10.76 7.06 -7.20
N MET A 124 9.71 6.29 -6.96
CA MET A 124 9.80 4.85 -6.68
C MET A 124 9.65 3.97 -7.92
N ILE A 125 9.25 4.54 -9.07
CA ILE A 125 9.14 3.82 -10.34
C ILE A 125 9.65 4.71 -11.48
N PRO A 126 10.97 5.04 -11.50
CA PRO A 126 11.55 5.86 -12.56
C PRO A 126 11.35 5.22 -13.93
N LEU A 127 11.06 6.04 -14.94
CA LEU A 127 10.83 5.56 -16.31
C LEU A 127 9.73 4.49 -16.36
N GLY A 128 8.65 4.70 -15.59
CA GLY A 128 7.58 3.73 -15.47
C GLY A 128 6.86 3.45 -16.79
N PHE A 129 6.36 2.23 -16.90
CA PHE A 129 5.57 1.82 -18.06
C PHE A 129 4.11 2.24 -17.86
N THR A 130 3.57 3.02 -18.81
CA THR A 130 2.19 3.52 -18.77
C THR A 130 1.54 3.40 -20.13
N SER A 131 0.27 3.78 -20.24
CA SER A 131 -0.42 3.83 -21.54
C SER A 131 0.25 4.80 -22.52
N ASP A 132 1.04 5.76 -22.03
CA ASP A 132 1.80 6.68 -22.86
C ASP A 132 3.04 6.00 -23.48
N SER A 133 3.38 4.79 -23.04
CA SER A 133 4.55 4.05 -23.54
C SER A 133 4.29 3.41 -24.90
N PHE A 134 3.04 3.40 -25.38
CA PHE A 134 2.70 2.79 -26.68
C PHE A 134 1.54 3.46 -27.39
#